data_93a4d5417d751245f96aab1de96833ba
#
_entry.id   93a4d5417d751245f96aab1de96833ba
#
_cell.length_a   1.000
_cell.length_b   1.000
_cell.length_c   1.000
_cell.angle_alpha   90.00
_cell.angle_beta   90.00
_cell.angle_gamma   90.00
#
_symmetry.space_group_name_H-M   'P 1'
#
loop_
_entity.id
_entity.type
_entity.pdbx_description
1 polymer ?
#
loop_
_entity_poly.entity_id
_entity_poly.type
_entity_poly.pdbx_seq_one_letter_code
_entity_poly.pdbx_strand_id
1 'polypeptide(L)'
;MFTLSAHLDLTSSTNLPICFIYHHYRTSTMPSIIVILTISDTHNEWPYSPSSPAPKSDVFIHCGDLTQYGGLPSLKRAIDNIICIDAELKLVIAGNHDVDLDPAWLAEFAEDEDDIETGAKCLALMKSQQEHGIHYLDEGTHNFTLKDGRSFTVYASPYTPKFGEFAFLYGQEEDRFNKGANVVPEGVDVVVSHGPPAFPSSDTYKLDLSKGREHCGCEKLAKALKRAKPRLCCFGHIHEGSGAAGMDWASKKVADVVRGDQKVVVSMSGKDTETVLVNAAVFGEKTGWLVDLEL
;
A
#
# COMPACT_ATOMS: atom_id res chain seq x y z
N MET A 1 15.37 37.74 -12.65
CA MET A 1 16.41 38.58 -13.26
C MET A 1 16.09 38.65 -14.75
N PHE A 2 15.53 39.78 -15.19
CA PHE A 2 15.10 39.96 -16.59
C PHE A 2 16.24 40.56 -17.39
N THR A 3 16.65 39.92 -18.48
CA THR A 3 17.52 40.50 -19.48
C THR A 3 16.71 40.81 -20.73
N LEU A 4 16.47 42.08 -20.97
CA LEU A 4 15.99 42.63 -22.23
C LEU A 4 17.20 42.75 -23.18
N SER A 5 17.12 42.19 -24.38
CA SER A 5 17.97 42.52 -25.49
C SER A 5 17.12 43.19 -26.56
N ALA A 6 17.31 44.49 -26.73
CA ALA A 6 16.70 45.27 -27.81
C ALA A 6 17.76 45.52 -28.88
N HIS A 7 17.54 45.04 -30.11
CA HIS A 7 18.21 45.55 -31.30
C HIS A 7 17.27 46.52 -32.00
N LEU A 8 17.75 47.77 -32.08
CA LEU A 8 17.12 48.83 -32.88
C LEU A 8 17.81 48.85 -34.26
N ASP A 9 17.07 48.52 -35.30
CA ASP A 9 17.45 48.90 -36.67
C ASP A 9 16.47 49.98 -37.14
N LEU A 10 17.03 51.14 -37.41
CA LEU A 10 16.35 52.33 -37.93
C LEU A 10 16.46 52.34 -39.44
N THR A 11 15.41 51.91 -40.15
CA THR A 11 14.97 52.56 -41.42
C THR A 11 13.70 51.91 -41.95
N SER A 12 12.76 52.78 -42.30
CA SER A 12 11.51 52.58 -43.04
C SER A 12 10.24 52.35 -42.25
N SER A 13 9.40 53.36 -42.36
CA SER A 13 8.02 53.47 -41.89
C SER A 13 7.08 52.45 -42.58
N THR A 14 6.53 51.52 -41.86
CA THR A 14 5.20 50.94 -42.08
C THR A 14 4.65 50.43 -40.74
N ASN A 15 3.50 50.99 -40.33
CA ASN A 15 2.79 50.55 -39.14
C ASN A 15 2.27 49.11 -39.30
N LEU A 16 2.90 48.15 -38.62
CA LEU A 16 2.34 46.83 -38.37
C LEU A 16 2.15 46.64 -36.86
N PRO A 17 1.06 46.05 -36.40
CA PRO A 17 0.81 45.83 -34.98
C PRO A 17 1.80 44.81 -34.42
N ILE A 18 2.48 45.19 -33.33
CA ILE A 18 3.39 44.30 -32.61
C ILE A 18 2.53 43.22 -31.94
N CYS A 19 2.55 42.02 -32.51
CA CYS A 19 1.94 40.86 -31.91
C CYS A 19 2.90 40.28 -30.86
N PHE A 20 2.61 40.51 -29.59
CA PHE A 20 3.36 39.84 -28.50
C PHE A 20 3.00 38.37 -28.47
N ILE A 21 3.91 37.51 -29.01
CA ILE A 21 3.80 36.06 -28.83
C ILE A 21 4.31 35.74 -27.41
N TYR A 22 3.36 35.59 -26.48
CA TYR A 22 3.66 34.97 -25.19
C TYR A 22 4.01 33.50 -25.39
N HIS A 23 5.29 33.17 -25.39
CA HIS A 23 5.71 31.80 -25.21
C HIS A 23 5.43 31.40 -23.77
N HIS A 24 4.36 30.67 -23.60
CA HIS A 24 4.15 29.91 -22.37
C HIS A 24 5.21 28.80 -22.32
N TYR A 25 6.30 29.08 -21.60
CA TYR A 25 7.16 27.98 -21.15
C TYR A 25 6.32 27.15 -20.19
N ARG A 26 5.85 25.98 -20.63
CA ARG A 26 5.44 24.93 -19.70
C ARG A 26 6.70 24.59 -18.90
N THR A 27 6.78 25.05 -17.68
CA THR A 27 7.67 24.47 -16.69
C THR A 27 7.22 23.02 -16.53
N SER A 28 7.96 22.08 -17.06
CA SER A 28 7.79 20.68 -16.70
C SER A 28 8.21 20.59 -15.24
N THR A 29 7.26 20.68 -14.34
CA THR A 29 7.49 20.31 -12.95
C THR A 29 7.87 18.83 -12.96
N MET A 30 9.06 18.52 -12.42
CA MET A 30 9.44 17.13 -12.18
C MET A 30 8.33 16.46 -11.39
N PRO A 31 7.92 15.23 -11.73
CA PRO A 31 6.89 14.53 -10.97
C PRO A 31 7.30 14.50 -9.50
N SER A 32 6.34 14.76 -8.64
CA SER A 32 6.50 14.62 -7.20
C SER A 32 6.52 13.14 -6.85
N ILE A 33 7.54 12.64 -6.18
CA ILE A 33 7.70 11.21 -5.84
C ILE A 33 7.48 11.03 -4.34
N ILE A 34 6.63 10.07 -3.97
CA ILE A 34 6.56 9.54 -2.61
C ILE A 34 7.33 8.22 -2.59
N VAL A 35 8.32 8.12 -1.71
CA VAL A 35 9.07 6.89 -1.48
C VAL A 35 8.36 6.08 -0.41
N ILE A 36 7.88 4.89 -0.75
CA ILE A 36 7.13 3.99 0.13
C ILE A 36 7.97 2.75 0.40
N LEU A 37 8.18 2.42 1.68
CA LEU A 37 8.67 1.10 2.10
C LEU A 37 7.47 0.26 2.53
N THR A 38 7.26 -0.90 1.91
CA THR A 38 6.16 -1.81 2.28
C THR A 38 6.68 -3.17 2.70
N ILE A 39 6.13 -3.69 3.81
CA ILE A 39 6.34 -5.04 4.34
C ILE A 39 5.02 -5.66 4.78
N SER A 40 5.01 -6.97 4.97
CA SER A 40 3.90 -7.74 5.52
C SER A 40 4.41 -9.02 6.17
N ASP A 41 3.56 -9.66 6.98
CA ASP A 41 3.79 -11.01 7.50
C ASP A 41 5.10 -11.14 8.29
N THR A 42 5.31 -10.21 9.22
CA THR A 42 6.50 -10.23 10.09
C THR A 42 6.41 -11.29 11.18
N HIS A 43 5.23 -11.71 11.61
CA HIS A 43 5.01 -12.82 12.55
C HIS A 43 5.97 -12.83 13.75
N ASN A 44 6.15 -11.69 14.43
CA ASN A 44 7.12 -11.44 15.50
C ASN A 44 8.60 -11.44 15.05
N GLU A 45 8.92 -11.70 13.79
CA GLU A 45 10.24 -11.62 13.21
C GLU A 45 10.40 -10.32 12.42
N TRP A 46 11.43 -9.55 12.73
CA TRP A 46 11.63 -8.25 12.10
C TRP A 46 12.79 -8.32 11.11
N PRO A 47 12.60 -7.90 9.83
CA PRO A 47 13.59 -8.12 8.78
C PRO A 47 14.79 -7.15 8.84
N TYR A 48 14.74 -6.17 9.73
CA TYR A 48 15.78 -5.12 9.84
C TYR A 48 16.49 -5.18 11.19
N SER A 49 17.73 -4.71 11.20
CA SER A 49 18.56 -4.64 12.40
C SER A 49 19.47 -3.41 12.35
N PRO A 50 20.16 -3.04 13.43
CA PRO A 50 21.15 -1.96 13.40
C PRO A 50 22.28 -2.17 12.38
N SER A 51 22.62 -3.41 12.04
CA SER A 51 23.61 -3.77 11.02
C SER A 51 23.04 -3.83 9.61
N SER A 52 21.71 -3.94 9.47
CA SER A 52 20.96 -3.93 8.20
C SER A 52 19.70 -3.11 8.39
N PRO A 53 19.80 -1.77 8.47
CA PRO A 53 18.66 -0.91 8.75
C PRO A 53 17.69 -0.89 7.58
N ALA A 54 16.43 -0.57 7.91
CA ALA A 54 15.41 -0.33 6.90
C ALA A 54 15.82 0.86 5.99
N PRO A 55 15.52 0.81 4.69
CA PRO A 55 15.70 1.95 3.82
C PRO A 55 14.87 3.15 4.30
N LYS A 56 15.43 4.37 4.18
CA LYS A 56 14.68 5.59 4.43
C LYS A 56 13.55 5.73 3.42
N SER A 57 12.37 6.14 3.90
CA SER A 57 11.18 6.35 3.06
C SER A 57 10.37 7.56 3.55
N ASP A 58 9.45 8.07 2.73
CA ASP A 58 8.47 9.07 3.17
C ASP A 58 7.33 8.39 3.93
N VAL A 59 6.92 7.22 3.43
CA VAL A 59 5.82 6.41 3.97
C VAL A 59 6.29 4.98 4.19
N PHE A 60 5.95 4.42 5.34
CA PHE A 60 6.07 3.00 5.63
C PHE A 60 4.68 2.36 5.62
N ILE A 61 4.54 1.18 5.03
CA ILE A 61 3.28 0.41 5.02
C ILE A 61 3.54 -0.99 5.55
N HIS A 62 2.75 -1.42 6.56
CA HIS A 62 2.69 -2.81 7.01
C HIS A 62 1.33 -3.41 6.64
N CYS A 63 1.34 -4.44 5.79
CA CYS A 63 0.12 -5.03 5.25
C CYS A 63 -0.48 -6.16 6.11
N GLY A 64 -0.23 -6.15 7.42
CA GLY A 64 -0.81 -7.12 8.38
C GLY A 64 0.11 -8.28 8.75
N ASP A 65 -0.38 -9.11 9.66
CA ASP A 65 0.38 -10.20 10.29
C ASP A 65 1.65 -9.70 11.00
N LEU A 66 1.45 -8.71 11.90
CA LEU A 66 2.49 -8.20 12.78
C LEU A 66 2.94 -9.27 13.79
N THR A 67 1.98 -10.06 14.26
CA THR A 67 2.16 -11.08 15.30
C THR A 67 2.00 -12.48 14.74
N GLN A 68 2.55 -13.48 15.45
CA GLN A 68 2.36 -14.88 15.08
C GLN A 68 0.97 -15.38 15.45
N TYR A 69 0.41 -14.91 16.57
CA TYR A 69 -0.93 -15.25 17.05
C TYR A 69 -1.33 -14.30 18.19
N GLY A 70 -1.45 -13.00 17.90
CA GLY A 70 -1.79 -12.01 18.90
C GLY A 70 -0.76 -11.84 20.02
N GLY A 71 -1.25 -11.38 21.18
CA GLY A 71 -0.51 -11.18 22.42
C GLY A 71 0.06 -9.76 22.57
N LEU A 72 -0.35 -9.08 23.66
CA LEU A 72 0.12 -7.71 23.98
C LEU A 72 1.65 -7.55 23.94
N PRO A 73 2.48 -8.50 24.46
CA PRO A 73 3.93 -8.39 24.37
C PRO A 73 4.45 -8.47 22.94
N SER A 74 3.82 -9.28 22.08
CA SER A 74 4.18 -9.42 20.67
C SER A 74 3.83 -8.16 19.89
N LEU A 75 2.63 -7.61 20.10
CA LEU A 75 2.20 -6.37 19.49
C LEU A 75 3.10 -5.18 19.91
N LYS A 76 3.49 -5.11 21.20
CA LYS A 76 4.45 -4.09 21.68
C LYS A 76 5.78 -4.15 20.93
N ARG A 77 6.34 -5.35 20.76
CA ARG A 77 7.58 -5.51 19.98
C ARG A 77 7.43 -5.07 18.54
N ALA A 78 6.31 -5.40 17.89
CA ALA A 78 6.03 -4.95 16.53
C ALA A 78 5.97 -3.42 16.45
N ILE A 79 5.26 -2.76 17.38
CA ILE A 79 5.18 -1.31 17.48
C ILE A 79 6.56 -0.69 17.71
N ASP A 80 7.35 -1.22 18.65
CA ASP A 80 8.71 -0.72 18.95
C ASP A 80 9.61 -0.79 17.70
N ASN A 81 9.50 -1.85 16.92
CA ASN A 81 10.22 -1.99 15.66
C ASN A 81 9.74 -0.96 14.62
N ILE A 82 8.43 -0.75 14.48
CA ILE A 82 7.86 0.22 13.54
C ILE A 82 8.25 1.65 13.92
N ILE A 83 8.32 1.98 15.22
CA ILE A 83 8.79 3.29 15.70
C ILE A 83 10.18 3.60 15.16
N CYS A 84 11.07 2.60 15.09
CA CYS A 84 12.45 2.76 14.62
C CYS A 84 12.59 3.00 13.11
N ILE A 85 11.52 2.87 12.31
CA ILE A 85 11.56 3.15 10.87
C ILE A 85 11.68 4.65 10.62
N ASP A 86 12.66 5.04 9.78
CA ASP A 86 12.83 6.44 9.32
C ASP A 86 11.83 6.76 8.20
N ALA A 87 10.57 7.00 8.61
CA ALA A 87 9.49 7.42 7.73
C ALA A 87 8.60 8.44 8.45
N GLU A 88 8.06 9.41 7.72
CA GLU A 88 7.15 10.43 8.27
C GLU A 88 5.80 9.82 8.65
N LEU A 89 5.21 9.02 7.74
CA LEU A 89 3.98 8.28 7.95
C LEU A 89 4.25 6.78 8.00
N LYS A 90 3.61 6.10 8.94
CA LYS A 90 3.69 4.65 9.11
C LYS A 90 2.27 4.11 9.15
N LEU A 91 1.82 3.55 8.03
CA LEU A 91 0.46 3.05 7.84
C LEU A 91 0.43 1.56 8.12
N VAL A 92 -0.45 1.12 9.00
CA VAL A 92 -0.50 -0.27 9.47
C VAL A 92 -1.93 -0.78 9.41
N ILE A 93 -2.13 -1.92 8.79
CA ILE A 93 -3.35 -2.72 8.91
C ILE A 93 -3.07 -3.99 9.72
N ALA A 94 -4.11 -4.61 10.25
CA ALA A 94 -4.01 -5.96 10.79
C ALA A 94 -4.00 -7.02 9.68
N GLY A 95 -3.58 -8.24 10.03
CA GLY A 95 -3.77 -9.44 9.24
C GLY A 95 -4.50 -10.52 10.05
N ASN A 96 -4.66 -11.70 9.47
CA ASN A 96 -5.46 -12.75 10.09
C ASN A 96 -4.82 -13.35 11.37
N HIS A 97 -3.52 -13.21 11.54
CA HIS A 97 -2.81 -13.63 12.76
C HIS A 97 -2.86 -12.58 13.89
N ASP A 98 -3.32 -11.36 13.63
CA ASP A 98 -3.40 -10.30 14.64
C ASP A 98 -4.73 -10.36 15.39
N VAL A 99 -5.05 -11.53 15.96
CA VAL A 99 -6.36 -11.89 16.51
C VAL A 99 -6.88 -10.93 17.59
N ASP A 100 -5.99 -10.36 18.41
CA ASP A 100 -6.34 -9.38 19.44
C ASP A 100 -6.81 -8.04 18.88
N LEU A 101 -6.61 -7.79 17.57
CA LEU A 101 -7.05 -6.56 16.92
C LEU A 101 -8.43 -6.69 16.28
N ASP A 102 -9.06 -7.90 16.31
CA ASP A 102 -10.39 -8.15 15.76
C ASP A 102 -11.41 -8.39 16.89
N PRO A 103 -12.22 -7.39 17.27
CA PRO A 103 -13.25 -7.56 18.29
C PRO A 103 -14.33 -8.60 17.92
N ALA A 104 -14.57 -8.86 16.62
CA ALA A 104 -15.54 -9.83 16.17
C ALA A 104 -15.01 -11.26 16.39
N TRP A 105 -13.74 -11.49 16.12
CA TRP A 105 -13.06 -12.74 16.40
C TRP A 105 -13.02 -13.03 17.91
N LEU A 106 -12.65 -12.04 18.73
CA LEU A 106 -12.64 -12.17 20.19
C LEU A 106 -14.03 -12.49 20.76
N ALA A 107 -15.10 -11.89 20.22
CA ALA A 107 -16.47 -12.18 20.65
C ALA A 107 -16.91 -13.63 20.38
N GLU A 108 -16.30 -14.31 19.40
CA GLU A 108 -16.60 -15.70 19.01
C GLU A 108 -15.66 -16.71 19.66
N PHE A 109 -14.37 -16.38 19.82
CA PHE A 109 -13.30 -17.33 20.15
C PHE A 109 -12.54 -17.04 21.45
N ALA A 110 -12.79 -15.93 22.15
CA ALA A 110 -12.18 -15.67 23.45
C ALA A 110 -12.54 -16.77 24.47
N GLU A 111 -11.56 -17.29 25.19
CA GLU A 111 -11.79 -18.34 26.18
C GLU A 111 -12.36 -17.77 27.48
N ASP A 112 -11.98 -16.53 27.82
CA ASP A 112 -12.42 -15.84 29.03
C ASP A 112 -12.46 -14.31 28.88
N GLU A 113 -12.81 -13.61 29.98
CA GLU A 113 -12.85 -12.14 30.02
C GLU A 113 -11.46 -11.49 29.90
N ASP A 114 -10.39 -12.19 30.30
CA ASP A 114 -9.02 -11.66 30.24
C ASP A 114 -8.54 -11.55 28.78
N ASP A 115 -8.99 -12.45 27.89
CA ASP A 115 -8.72 -12.37 26.45
C ASP A 115 -9.36 -11.13 25.84
N ILE A 116 -10.63 -10.89 26.18
CA ILE A 116 -11.38 -9.70 25.69
C ILE A 116 -10.70 -8.42 26.19
N GLU A 117 -10.29 -8.37 27.48
CA GLU A 117 -9.59 -7.23 28.04
C GLU A 117 -8.21 -7.02 27.38
N THR A 118 -7.49 -8.10 27.08
CA THR A 118 -6.21 -8.07 26.39
C THR A 118 -6.37 -7.52 24.98
N GLY A 119 -7.36 -7.97 24.23
CA GLY A 119 -7.65 -7.43 22.90
C GLY A 119 -8.01 -5.95 22.93
N ALA A 120 -8.84 -5.53 23.89
CA ALA A 120 -9.14 -4.10 24.06
C ALA A 120 -7.88 -3.27 24.34
N LYS A 121 -6.94 -3.77 25.17
CA LYS A 121 -5.64 -3.15 25.43
C LYS A 121 -4.76 -3.10 24.20
N CYS A 122 -4.73 -4.18 23.39
CA CYS A 122 -3.97 -4.25 22.14
C CYS A 122 -4.48 -3.22 21.13
N LEU A 123 -5.78 -3.17 20.92
CA LEU A 123 -6.39 -2.23 19.98
C LEU A 123 -6.19 -0.77 20.42
N ALA A 124 -6.37 -0.47 21.72
CA ALA A 124 -6.12 0.85 22.27
C ALA A 124 -4.65 1.26 22.14
N LEU A 125 -3.71 0.35 22.43
CA LEU A 125 -2.28 0.58 22.27
C LEU A 125 -1.95 0.90 20.81
N MET A 126 -2.44 0.11 19.85
CA MET A 126 -2.17 0.31 18.43
C MET A 126 -2.71 1.65 17.93
N LYS A 127 -3.92 2.05 18.33
CA LYS A 127 -4.56 3.31 17.95
C LYS A 127 -3.95 4.54 18.63
N SER A 128 -3.16 4.38 19.68
CA SER A 128 -2.54 5.50 20.42
C SER A 128 -1.19 5.98 19.87
N GLN A 129 -0.68 5.38 18.79
CA GLN A 129 0.70 5.58 18.34
C GLN A 129 0.91 6.73 17.35
N GLN A 130 -0.06 7.65 17.18
CA GLN A 130 0.01 8.74 16.20
C GLN A 130 1.17 9.71 16.47
N GLU A 131 1.60 9.90 17.72
CA GLU A 131 2.75 10.75 18.05
C GLU A 131 4.07 10.21 17.45
N HIS A 132 4.13 8.88 17.17
CA HIS A 132 5.25 8.22 16.48
C HIS A 132 5.06 8.13 14.97
N GLY A 133 4.01 8.80 14.43
CA GLY A 133 3.65 8.76 13.02
C GLY A 133 3.00 7.46 12.59
N ILE A 134 2.61 6.57 13.53
CA ILE A 134 1.93 5.31 13.24
C ILE A 134 0.42 5.55 13.20
N HIS A 135 -0.19 5.20 12.07
CA HIS A 135 -1.63 5.24 11.85
C HIS A 135 -2.13 3.82 11.61
N TYR A 136 -2.87 3.28 12.57
CA TYR A 136 -3.61 2.03 12.38
C TYR A 136 -4.86 2.33 11.56
N LEU A 137 -5.01 1.61 10.45
CA LEU A 137 -6.09 1.83 9.49
C LEU A 137 -7.17 0.77 9.66
N ASP A 138 -8.34 1.19 10.09
CA ASP A 138 -9.56 0.39 9.96
C ASP A 138 -9.93 0.28 8.47
N GLU A 139 -10.80 -0.68 8.09
CA GLU A 139 -11.23 -0.83 6.70
C GLU A 139 -11.93 0.43 6.19
N GLY A 140 -11.52 0.90 5.03
CA GLY A 140 -12.09 2.08 4.38
C GLY A 140 -11.06 2.96 3.68
N THR A 141 -11.48 4.18 3.32
CA THR A 141 -10.66 5.15 2.61
C THR A 141 -10.11 6.22 3.55
N HIS A 142 -8.80 6.46 3.43
CA HIS A 142 -8.05 7.42 4.23
C HIS A 142 -7.31 8.40 3.32
N ASN A 143 -7.16 9.64 3.77
CA ASN A 143 -6.42 10.68 3.05
C ASN A 143 -5.22 11.10 3.89
N PHE A 144 -4.06 11.19 3.26
CA PHE A 144 -2.82 11.59 3.91
C PHE A 144 -2.18 12.76 3.18
N THR A 145 -1.54 13.62 3.97
CA THR A 145 -0.73 14.73 3.46
C THR A 145 0.58 14.75 4.23
N LEU A 146 1.69 14.67 3.51
CA LEU A 146 3.03 14.80 4.06
C LEU A 146 3.31 16.25 4.45
N LYS A 147 4.29 16.49 5.32
CA LYS A 147 4.67 17.84 5.79
C LYS A 147 5.06 18.79 4.66
N ASP A 148 5.52 18.26 3.54
CA ASP A 148 5.88 19.04 2.35
C ASP A 148 4.70 19.32 1.41
N GLY A 149 3.48 18.87 1.76
CA GLY A 149 2.24 19.10 1.02
C GLY A 149 1.88 18.03 -0.01
N ARG A 150 2.72 17.00 -0.25
CA ARG A 150 2.35 15.86 -1.10
C ARG A 150 1.20 15.10 -0.45
N SER A 151 0.13 14.85 -1.22
CA SER A 151 -1.10 14.19 -0.72
C SER A 151 -1.44 12.98 -1.56
N PHE A 152 -1.99 11.95 -0.91
CA PHE A 152 -2.43 10.72 -1.57
C PHE A 152 -3.57 10.07 -0.79
N THR A 153 -4.31 9.21 -1.47
CA THR A 153 -5.43 8.46 -0.92
C THR A 153 -5.10 6.99 -0.77
N VAL A 154 -5.52 6.39 0.35
CA VAL A 154 -5.31 4.96 0.65
C VAL A 154 -6.64 4.31 0.95
N TYR A 155 -6.95 3.22 0.28
CA TYR A 155 -7.96 2.28 0.75
C TYR A 155 -7.28 1.15 1.50
N ALA A 156 -7.76 0.84 2.70
CA ALA A 156 -7.22 -0.19 3.59
C ALA A 156 -8.26 -1.28 3.86
N SER A 157 -7.82 -2.56 3.93
CA SER A 157 -8.66 -3.68 4.39
C SER A 157 -7.81 -4.81 4.98
N PRO A 158 -8.01 -5.19 6.24
CA PRO A 158 -7.34 -6.33 6.87
C PRO A 158 -7.93 -7.68 6.45
N TYR A 159 -9.08 -7.69 5.79
CA TYR A 159 -9.90 -8.87 5.60
C TYR A 159 -9.44 -9.79 4.48
N THR A 160 -9.51 -11.12 4.76
CA THR A 160 -9.22 -12.20 3.79
C THR A 160 -10.43 -13.13 3.62
N PRO A 161 -10.55 -13.85 2.49
CA PRO A 161 -11.54 -14.91 2.35
C PRO A 161 -11.42 -15.96 3.47
N LYS A 162 -12.55 -16.45 3.98
CA LYS A 162 -12.57 -17.37 5.11
C LYS A 162 -11.78 -18.65 4.85
N PHE A 163 -10.81 -18.91 5.72
CA PHE A 163 -10.08 -20.17 5.86
C PHE A 163 -9.72 -20.37 7.34
N GLY A 164 -9.89 -21.56 7.88
CA GLY A 164 -9.62 -21.84 9.30
C GLY A 164 -10.42 -20.96 10.28
N GLU A 165 -9.83 -20.71 11.45
CA GLU A 165 -10.40 -19.97 12.59
C GLU A 165 -9.53 -18.75 12.93
N PHE A 166 -9.10 -18.00 11.93
CA PHE A 166 -8.30 -16.80 12.09
C PHE A 166 -9.17 -15.55 12.17
N ALA A 167 -8.55 -14.42 12.50
CA ALA A 167 -9.22 -13.11 12.55
C ALA A 167 -9.40 -12.49 11.15
N PHE A 168 -10.19 -11.42 11.07
CA PHE A 168 -10.44 -10.65 9.86
C PHE A 168 -10.85 -11.48 8.64
N LEU A 169 -11.71 -12.48 8.86
CA LEU A 169 -12.23 -13.34 7.79
C LEU A 169 -13.62 -12.89 7.34
N TYR A 170 -13.90 -13.06 6.04
CA TYR A 170 -15.23 -12.86 5.47
C TYR A 170 -15.69 -14.04 4.63
N GLY A 171 -17.03 -14.24 4.58
CA GLY A 171 -17.65 -15.36 3.86
C GLY A 171 -17.53 -15.24 2.35
N GLN A 172 -17.59 -16.38 1.64
CA GLN A 172 -17.46 -16.43 0.18
C GLN A 172 -18.53 -15.61 -0.54
N GLU A 173 -19.74 -15.46 0.02
CA GLU A 173 -20.83 -14.69 -0.58
C GLU A 173 -20.69 -13.17 -0.38
N GLU A 174 -19.85 -12.74 0.57
CA GLU A 174 -19.66 -11.33 0.87
C GLU A 174 -18.80 -10.65 -0.19
N ASP A 175 -19.27 -9.54 -0.76
CA ASP A 175 -18.53 -8.70 -1.71
C ASP A 175 -18.24 -7.33 -1.08
N ARG A 176 -17.34 -7.31 -0.10
CA ARG A 176 -17.01 -6.10 0.67
C ARG A 176 -16.29 -5.02 -0.14
N PHE A 177 -15.60 -5.40 -1.19
CA PHE A 177 -14.80 -4.48 -2.02
C PHE A 177 -15.60 -3.75 -3.10
N ASN A 178 -16.78 -4.27 -3.47
CA ASN A 178 -17.61 -3.74 -4.57
C ASN A 178 -19.01 -3.33 -4.13
N LYS A 179 -19.42 -3.62 -2.89
CA LYS A 179 -20.77 -3.35 -2.36
C LYS A 179 -20.68 -2.86 -0.92
N GLY A 180 -21.68 -2.09 -0.49
CA GLY A 180 -21.76 -1.61 0.90
C GLY A 180 -21.04 -0.29 1.14
N ALA A 181 -20.69 -0.03 2.41
CA ALA A 181 -20.13 1.24 2.85
C ALA A 181 -18.64 1.40 2.55
N ASN A 182 -17.88 0.28 2.51
CA ASN A 182 -16.41 0.29 2.39
C ASN A 182 -15.95 -0.14 0.99
N VAL A 183 -16.63 0.33 -0.04
CA VAL A 183 -16.26 0.03 -1.44
C VAL A 183 -14.94 0.72 -1.80
N VAL A 184 -14.04 -0.01 -2.47
CA VAL A 184 -12.81 0.60 -3.03
C VAL A 184 -13.21 1.73 -3.99
N PRO A 185 -12.88 3.00 -3.73
CA PRO A 185 -13.30 4.11 -4.58
C PRO A 185 -12.51 4.14 -5.89
N GLU A 186 -13.13 4.68 -6.94
CA GLU A 186 -12.41 4.98 -8.18
C GLU A 186 -11.41 6.12 -7.96
N GLY A 187 -10.23 6.00 -8.55
CA GLY A 187 -9.19 7.02 -8.47
C GLY A 187 -8.43 7.04 -7.14
N VAL A 188 -8.60 6.03 -6.26
CA VAL A 188 -7.72 5.85 -5.09
C VAL A 188 -6.28 5.60 -5.55
N ASP A 189 -5.30 6.24 -4.90
CA ASP A 189 -3.90 6.11 -5.32
C ASP A 189 -3.30 4.76 -4.91
N VAL A 190 -3.55 4.34 -3.67
CA VAL A 190 -2.97 3.13 -3.07
C VAL A 190 -4.08 2.26 -2.46
N VAL A 191 -4.04 0.98 -2.73
CA VAL A 191 -4.81 -0.04 -2.01
C VAL A 191 -3.85 -0.84 -1.13
N VAL A 192 -4.19 -0.97 0.15
CA VAL A 192 -3.48 -1.80 1.13
C VAL A 192 -4.45 -2.86 1.62
N SER A 193 -4.21 -4.12 1.30
CA SER A 193 -5.01 -5.24 1.77
C SER A 193 -4.10 -6.28 2.43
N HIS A 194 -4.63 -7.06 3.39
CA HIS A 194 -3.83 -8.16 3.90
C HIS A 194 -3.75 -9.29 2.87
N GLY A 195 -4.88 -9.80 2.39
CA GLY A 195 -4.91 -10.82 1.35
C GLY A 195 -4.67 -10.28 -0.06
N PRO A 196 -4.09 -11.10 -0.97
CA PRO A 196 -3.85 -10.74 -2.37
C PRO A 196 -5.13 -10.71 -3.21
N PRO A 197 -5.16 -9.95 -4.32
CA PRO A 197 -6.14 -10.17 -5.39
C PRO A 197 -5.85 -11.48 -6.13
N ALA A 198 -6.87 -12.10 -6.74
CA ALA A 198 -6.71 -13.27 -7.60
C ALA A 198 -6.99 -12.95 -9.06
N PHE A 199 -6.13 -13.43 -9.95
CA PHE A 199 -6.31 -13.36 -11.41
C PHE A 199 -6.18 -14.76 -12.03
N PRO A 200 -7.14 -15.69 -11.77
CA PRO A 200 -7.00 -17.09 -12.13
C PRO A 200 -6.90 -17.35 -13.64
N SER A 201 -7.30 -16.39 -14.44
CA SER A 201 -7.15 -16.46 -15.91
C SER A 201 -5.79 -15.99 -16.43
N SER A 202 -4.86 -15.60 -15.54
CA SER A 202 -3.53 -15.12 -15.91
C SER A 202 -2.47 -16.19 -15.62
N ASP A 203 -1.87 -16.75 -16.65
CA ASP A 203 -0.78 -17.73 -16.50
C ASP A 203 0.50 -17.12 -15.89
N THR A 204 0.62 -15.79 -15.91
CA THR A 204 1.81 -15.07 -15.42
C THR A 204 1.66 -14.52 -14.01
N TYR A 205 0.44 -14.36 -13.50
CA TYR A 205 0.22 -13.88 -12.14
C TYR A 205 0.52 -14.98 -11.11
N LYS A 206 1.41 -14.68 -10.15
CA LYS A 206 1.89 -15.67 -9.16
C LYS A 206 2.00 -15.10 -7.75
N LEU A 207 1.49 -13.88 -7.51
CA LEU A 207 1.63 -13.22 -6.22
C LEU A 207 0.64 -13.76 -5.16
N ASP A 208 -0.31 -14.60 -5.56
CA ASP A 208 -1.29 -15.26 -4.71
C ASP A 208 -1.17 -16.79 -4.69
N LEU A 209 -0.08 -17.32 -5.27
CA LEU A 209 0.14 -18.77 -5.30
C LEU A 209 0.67 -19.28 -3.97
N SER A 210 -0.06 -20.25 -3.39
CA SER A 210 0.37 -21.00 -2.24
C SER A 210 1.51 -21.97 -2.58
N LYS A 211 2.08 -22.62 -1.55
CA LYS A 211 3.08 -23.68 -1.71
C LYS A 211 2.57 -24.83 -2.58
N GLY A 212 1.26 -25.11 -2.53
CA GLY A 212 0.59 -26.09 -3.39
C GLY A 212 0.39 -25.63 -4.83
N ARG A 213 0.78 -24.39 -5.18
CA ARG A 213 0.60 -23.74 -6.49
C ARG A 213 -0.88 -23.50 -6.83
N GLU A 214 -1.72 -23.33 -5.82
CA GLU A 214 -3.11 -22.95 -5.95
C GLU A 214 -3.24 -21.43 -5.77
N HIS A 215 -4.13 -20.80 -6.53
CA HIS A 215 -4.49 -19.40 -6.36
C HIS A 215 -5.35 -19.24 -5.10
N CYS A 216 -4.84 -18.53 -4.10
CA CYS A 216 -5.50 -18.30 -2.81
C CYS A 216 -5.99 -16.85 -2.63
N GLY A 217 -5.86 -16.02 -3.64
CA GLY A 217 -6.29 -14.63 -3.60
C GLY A 217 -7.79 -14.44 -3.75
N CYS A 218 -8.24 -13.19 -3.73
CA CYS A 218 -9.63 -12.77 -3.81
C CYS A 218 -9.98 -12.21 -5.20
N GLU A 219 -10.88 -12.90 -5.93
CA GLU A 219 -11.39 -12.41 -7.22
C GLU A 219 -12.24 -11.13 -7.08
N LYS A 220 -12.93 -10.94 -5.93
CA LYS A 220 -13.73 -9.74 -5.66
C LYS A 220 -12.83 -8.52 -5.48
N LEU A 221 -11.68 -8.68 -4.81
CA LEU A 221 -10.65 -7.64 -4.73
C LEU A 221 -10.08 -7.34 -6.12
N ALA A 222 -9.73 -8.37 -6.91
CA ALA A 222 -9.26 -8.17 -8.29
C ALA A 222 -10.28 -7.39 -9.15
N LYS A 223 -11.57 -7.68 -9.01
CA LYS A 223 -12.66 -6.94 -9.67
C LYS A 223 -12.71 -5.48 -9.22
N ALA A 224 -12.53 -5.22 -7.93
CA ALA A 224 -12.48 -3.87 -7.38
C ALA A 224 -11.27 -3.10 -7.91
N LEU A 225 -10.08 -3.70 -7.93
CA LEU A 225 -8.88 -3.10 -8.51
C LEU A 225 -9.05 -2.76 -9.99
N LYS A 226 -9.67 -3.64 -10.75
CA LYS A 226 -9.98 -3.38 -12.18
C LYS A 226 -10.91 -2.18 -12.38
N ARG A 227 -11.87 -1.95 -11.48
CA ARG A 227 -12.78 -0.80 -11.51
C ARG A 227 -12.06 0.46 -11.03
N ALA A 228 -11.40 0.37 -9.88
CA ALA A 228 -10.80 1.51 -9.19
C ALA A 228 -9.49 1.97 -9.85
N LYS A 229 -8.73 1.03 -10.43
CA LYS A 229 -7.42 1.25 -11.07
C LYS A 229 -6.45 2.04 -10.19
N PRO A 230 -6.22 1.59 -8.93
CA PRO A 230 -5.22 2.22 -8.10
C PRO A 230 -3.87 2.13 -8.80
N ARG A 231 -2.98 3.05 -8.46
CA ARG A 231 -1.62 3.05 -9.01
C ARG A 231 -0.75 1.97 -8.37
N LEU A 232 -1.00 1.72 -7.08
CA LEU A 232 -0.28 0.73 -6.28
C LEU A 232 -1.28 -0.11 -5.48
N CYS A 233 -1.03 -1.42 -5.40
CA CYS A 233 -1.71 -2.30 -4.46
C CYS A 233 -0.66 -3.12 -3.71
N CYS A 234 -0.57 -2.92 -2.40
CA CYS A 234 0.31 -3.66 -1.49
C CYS A 234 -0.50 -4.66 -0.67
N PHE A 235 0.04 -5.86 -0.51
CA PHE A 235 -0.59 -6.95 0.25
C PHE A 235 0.46 -7.95 0.77
N GLY A 236 0.02 -8.99 1.48
CA GLY A 236 0.85 -10.06 2.02
C GLY A 236 0.13 -11.41 2.02
N HIS A 237 0.04 -12.06 3.18
CA HIS A 237 -0.70 -13.27 3.49
C HIS A 237 -0.18 -14.54 2.80
N ILE A 238 0.08 -14.53 1.51
CA ILE A 238 0.61 -15.69 0.78
C ILE A 238 2.13 -15.52 0.64
N HIS A 239 2.87 -16.10 1.58
CA HIS A 239 4.32 -15.91 1.74
C HIS A 239 5.12 -16.34 0.50
N GLU A 240 4.70 -17.42 -0.16
CA GLU A 240 5.34 -17.94 -1.36
C GLU A 240 5.17 -17.02 -2.57
N GLY A 241 4.11 -16.21 -2.54
CA GLY A 241 3.78 -15.24 -3.57
C GLY A 241 4.59 -13.94 -3.51
N SER A 242 5.43 -13.72 -2.48
CA SER A 242 6.22 -12.49 -2.31
C SER A 242 6.92 -12.07 -3.59
N GLY A 243 6.68 -10.83 -4.03
CA GLY A 243 7.17 -10.31 -5.30
C GLY A 243 6.40 -9.07 -5.74
N ALA A 244 6.74 -8.52 -6.92
CA ALA A 244 6.02 -7.42 -7.54
C ALA A 244 5.70 -7.72 -9.00
N ALA A 245 4.59 -7.16 -9.51
CA ALA A 245 4.17 -7.29 -10.89
C ALA A 245 3.38 -6.06 -11.34
N GLY A 246 3.42 -5.74 -12.63
CA GLY A 246 2.56 -4.72 -13.24
C GLY A 246 1.32 -5.35 -13.87
N MET A 247 0.14 -4.81 -13.56
CA MET A 247 -1.13 -5.18 -14.22
C MET A 247 -1.52 -4.09 -15.22
N ASP A 248 -1.52 -4.42 -16.50
CA ASP A 248 -2.10 -3.57 -17.55
C ASP A 248 -3.57 -3.92 -17.73
N TRP A 249 -4.45 -2.97 -17.40
CA TRP A 249 -5.90 -3.17 -17.44
C TRP A 249 -6.48 -3.20 -18.86
N ALA A 250 -5.80 -2.61 -19.84
CA ALA A 250 -6.26 -2.59 -21.23
C ALA A 250 -6.00 -3.95 -21.90
N SER A 251 -4.78 -4.45 -21.80
CA SER A 251 -4.40 -5.75 -22.37
C SER A 251 -4.76 -6.93 -21.48
N LYS A 252 -5.09 -6.69 -20.20
CA LYS A 252 -5.31 -7.68 -19.14
C LYS A 252 -4.10 -8.58 -18.91
N LYS A 253 -2.92 -8.06 -19.17
CA LYS A 253 -1.67 -8.79 -18.98
C LYS A 253 -1.02 -8.38 -17.67
N VAL A 254 -0.46 -9.36 -16.99
CA VAL A 254 0.44 -9.15 -15.86
C VAL A 254 1.86 -9.22 -16.41
N ALA A 255 2.66 -8.19 -16.16
CA ALA A 255 4.09 -8.21 -16.45
C ALA A 255 4.77 -9.29 -15.59
N ASP A 256 5.97 -9.70 -15.99
CA ASP A 256 6.72 -10.70 -15.25
C ASP A 256 6.88 -10.31 -13.77
N VAL A 257 6.70 -11.32 -12.91
CA VAL A 257 6.86 -11.17 -11.47
C VAL A 257 8.34 -10.96 -11.16
N VAL A 258 8.65 -9.81 -10.59
CA VAL A 258 9.97 -9.54 -10.04
C VAL A 258 10.00 -10.08 -8.60
N ARG A 259 11.03 -10.87 -8.26
CA ARG A 259 11.24 -11.43 -6.92
C ARG A 259 12.53 -10.90 -6.34
N GLY A 260 12.52 -10.71 -5.01
CA GLY A 260 13.68 -10.17 -4.27
C GLY A 260 13.51 -8.68 -3.95
N ASP A 261 14.52 -8.10 -3.32
CA ASP A 261 14.50 -6.75 -2.74
C ASP A 261 14.73 -5.65 -3.79
N GLN A 262 13.94 -5.68 -4.84
CA GLN A 262 14.11 -4.72 -5.93
C GLN A 262 13.24 -3.49 -5.72
N LYS A 263 13.76 -2.34 -6.13
CA LYS A 263 13.01 -1.09 -6.16
C LYS A 263 12.03 -1.11 -7.34
N VAL A 264 10.78 -0.73 -7.06
CA VAL A 264 9.73 -0.60 -8.07
C VAL A 264 9.40 0.87 -8.28
N VAL A 265 9.18 1.28 -9.53
CA VAL A 265 8.73 2.63 -9.88
C VAL A 265 7.29 2.55 -10.39
N VAL A 266 6.41 3.34 -9.79
CA VAL A 266 5.01 3.50 -10.20
C VAL A 266 4.90 4.82 -10.95
N SER A 267 4.95 4.76 -12.28
CA SER A 267 4.99 5.96 -13.12
C SER A 267 3.62 6.61 -13.31
N MET A 268 3.62 7.94 -13.41
CA MET A 268 2.43 8.72 -13.81
C MET A 268 1.95 8.40 -15.23
N SER A 269 2.83 7.93 -16.12
CA SER A 269 2.44 7.56 -17.49
C SER A 269 1.49 6.37 -17.54
N GLY A 270 1.51 5.49 -16.51
CA GLY A 270 0.59 4.36 -16.36
C GLY A 270 -0.70 4.67 -15.59
N LYS A 271 -0.91 5.92 -15.16
CA LYS A 271 -2.12 6.29 -14.43
C LYS A 271 -3.39 5.93 -15.22
N ASP A 272 -4.37 5.36 -14.53
CA ASP A 272 -5.66 4.86 -15.07
C ASP A 272 -5.56 3.65 -16.00
N THR A 273 -4.36 3.19 -16.35
CA THR A 273 -4.15 2.04 -17.24
C THR A 273 -3.41 0.88 -16.59
N GLU A 274 -2.57 1.16 -15.59
CA GLU A 274 -1.73 0.18 -14.93
C GLU A 274 -1.86 0.25 -13.41
N THR A 275 -1.71 -0.91 -12.75
CA THR A 275 -1.55 -1.02 -11.31
C THR A 275 -0.29 -1.83 -11.01
N VAL A 276 0.59 -1.30 -10.17
CA VAL A 276 1.68 -2.11 -9.62
C VAL A 276 1.16 -2.90 -8.43
N LEU A 277 1.36 -4.21 -8.46
CA LEU A 277 0.95 -5.16 -7.44
C LEU A 277 2.20 -5.60 -6.67
N VAL A 278 2.19 -5.50 -5.34
CA VAL A 278 3.32 -5.88 -4.48
C VAL A 278 2.83 -6.81 -3.38
N ASN A 279 3.23 -8.08 -3.44
CA ASN A 279 3.15 -8.96 -2.29
C ASN A 279 4.39 -8.74 -1.42
N ALA A 280 4.19 -8.05 -0.30
CA ALA A 280 5.23 -7.53 0.57
C ALA A 280 5.59 -8.49 1.72
N ALA A 281 5.16 -9.76 1.68
CA ALA A 281 5.47 -10.75 2.71
C ALA A 281 6.98 -10.95 2.87
N VAL A 282 7.48 -10.73 4.10
CA VAL A 282 8.92 -10.80 4.45
C VAL A 282 9.29 -12.09 5.17
N PHE A 283 8.39 -13.06 5.25
CA PHE A 283 8.62 -14.31 5.94
C PHE A 283 9.91 -15.01 5.45
N GLY A 284 10.76 -15.40 6.39
CA GLY A 284 12.10 -15.94 6.12
C GLY A 284 13.16 -14.84 5.99
N GLU A 285 14.11 -14.99 5.06
CA GLU A 285 15.23 -14.03 4.88
C GLU A 285 14.91 -12.85 3.94
N LYS A 286 13.62 -12.56 3.71
CA LYS A 286 13.21 -11.49 2.79
C LYS A 286 13.17 -10.14 3.51
N THR A 287 13.44 -9.10 2.77
CA THR A 287 13.24 -7.70 3.20
C THR A 287 12.05 -7.07 2.47
N GLY A 288 11.70 -5.83 2.83
CA GLY A 288 10.57 -5.14 2.23
C GLY A 288 10.85 -4.61 0.82
N TRP A 289 9.80 -4.12 0.18
CA TRP A 289 9.84 -3.48 -1.13
C TRP A 289 9.90 -1.96 -1.00
N LEU A 290 10.83 -1.36 -1.73
CA LEU A 290 10.89 0.10 -1.88
C LEU A 290 10.18 0.49 -3.17
N VAL A 291 9.18 1.38 -3.05
CA VAL A 291 8.32 1.81 -4.17
C VAL A 291 8.43 3.32 -4.32
N ASP A 292 8.84 3.80 -5.49
CA ASP A 292 8.76 5.21 -5.86
C ASP A 292 7.41 5.46 -6.54
N LEU A 293 6.48 6.10 -5.83
CA LEU A 293 5.17 6.48 -6.35
C LEU A 293 5.23 7.92 -6.88
N GLU A 294 5.18 8.09 -8.19
CA GLU A 294 5.04 9.42 -8.82
C GLU A 294 3.62 9.97 -8.61
N LEU A 295 3.47 11.24 -8.24
CA LEU A 295 2.17 11.91 -8.04
C LEU A 295 1.82 12.84 -9.19
#